data_b8100e02c5fa99768471b24d50066968
#
_entry.id   b8100e02c5fa99768471b24d50066968
#
_cell.length_a   1.000
_cell.length_b   1.000
_cell.length_c   1.000
_cell.angle_alpha   90.00
_cell.angle_beta   90.00
_cell.angle_gamma   90.00
#
_symmetry.space_group_name_H-M   'P 1'
#
loop_
_entity.id
_entity.type
_entity.pdbx_description
1 polymer ?
#
loop_
_entity_poly.entity_id
_entity_poly.type
_entity_poly.pdbx_seq_one_letter_code
_entity_poly.pdbx_strand_id
1 'polypeptide(L)'
;MNKAIIKEFQQIPGVGKIIANDFWNIGLRSVSDLKDKSPEDLYWKLCQYQHAHVDRCMLYVFRCAVYYASNETHDPELLKWWNWKD
;
A
#
# COMPACT_ATOMS: atom_id res chain seq x y z
N MET A 1 6.75 13.46 -11.03
CA MET A 1 5.80 12.56 -10.37
C MET A 1 4.43 12.70 -11.00
N ASN A 2 3.75 11.60 -11.28
CA ASN A 2 2.46 11.62 -11.97
C ASN A 2 1.31 11.77 -10.98
N LYS A 3 0.64 12.92 -10.99
CA LYS A 3 -0.45 13.22 -10.07
C LYS A 3 -1.63 12.27 -10.25
N ALA A 4 -1.89 11.79 -11.47
CA ALA A 4 -3.00 10.87 -11.72
C ALA A 4 -2.76 9.52 -11.05
N ILE A 5 -1.53 9.03 -11.05
CA ILE A 5 -1.17 7.77 -10.40
C ILE A 5 -1.26 7.93 -8.88
N ILE A 6 -0.79 9.05 -8.35
CA ILE A 6 -0.92 9.33 -6.91
C ILE A 6 -2.39 9.34 -6.49
N LYS A 7 -3.26 9.98 -7.28
CA LYS A 7 -4.70 9.98 -7.02
C LYS A 7 -5.31 8.58 -7.09
N GLU A 8 -4.85 7.76 -8.04
CA GLU A 8 -5.32 6.38 -8.14
C GLU A 8 -5.04 5.60 -6.86
N PHE A 9 -3.83 5.72 -6.31
CA PHE A 9 -3.48 5.06 -5.06
C PHE A 9 -4.34 5.55 -3.89
N GLN A 10 -4.77 6.81 -3.91
CA GLN A 10 -5.59 7.37 -2.85
C GLN A 10 -7.02 6.82 -2.82
N GLN A 11 -7.44 6.05 -3.83
CA GLN A 11 -8.71 5.32 -3.80
C GLN A 11 -8.67 4.20 -2.76
N ILE A 12 -7.50 3.71 -2.42
CA ILE A 12 -7.33 2.64 -1.44
C ILE A 12 -7.62 3.22 -0.05
N PRO A 13 -8.54 2.61 0.72
CA PRO A 13 -8.81 3.08 2.08
C PRO A 13 -7.54 3.13 2.92
N GLY A 14 -7.34 4.22 3.63
CA GLY A 14 -6.16 4.42 4.46
C GLY A 14 -4.93 4.96 3.75
N VAL A 15 -4.99 5.11 2.41
CA VAL A 15 -3.86 5.62 1.64
C VAL A 15 -4.08 7.10 1.33
N GLY A 16 -3.33 7.95 2.02
CA GLY A 16 -3.29 9.37 1.72
C GLY A 16 -2.15 9.71 0.76
N LYS A 17 -1.91 11.01 0.57
CA LYS A 17 -0.91 11.48 -0.39
C LYS A 17 0.50 10.99 -0.05
N ILE A 18 0.86 10.99 1.23
CA ILE A 18 2.20 10.58 1.66
C ILE A 18 2.43 9.09 1.35
N ILE A 19 1.47 8.25 1.71
CA ILE A 19 1.57 6.80 1.46
C ILE A 19 1.54 6.51 -0.05
N ALA A 20 0.74 7.24 -0.81
CA ALA A 20 0.71 7.11 -2.27
C ALA A 20 2.09 7.43 -2.87
N ASN A 21 2.79 8.44 -2.34
CA ASN A 21 4.15 8.75 -2.76
C ASN A 21 5.12 7.61 -2.40
N ASP A 22 4.94 6.98 -1.25
CA ASP A 22 5.76 5.84 -0.85
C ASP A 22 5.59 4.69 -1.84
N PHE A 23 4.37 4.43 -2.30
CA PHE A 23 4.11 3.41 -3.32
C PHE A 23 4.87 3.73 -4.61
N TRP A 24 4.80 4.99 -5.06
CA TRP A 24 5.54 5.42 -6.24
C TRP A 24 7.04 5.20 -6.06
N ASN A 25 7.56 5.54 -4.90
CA ASN A 25 9.00 5.47 -4.63
C ASN A 25 9.55 4.05 -4.69
N ILE A 26 8.74 3.04 -4.41
CA ILE A 26 9.17 1.64 -4.48
C ILE A 26 8.81 0.97 -5.80
N GLY A 27 8.38 1.76 -6.80
CA GLY A 27 8.20 1.28 -8.16
C GLY A 27 6.78 0.94 -8.56
N LEU A 28 5.81 1.14 -7.69
CA LEU A 28 4.40 0.89 -8.05
C LEU A 28 3.88 2.03 -8.93
N ARG A 29 3.16 1.68 -9.98
CA ARG A 29 2.67 2.66 -10.97
C ARG A 29 1.15 2.61 -11.16
N SER A 30 0.47 1.64 -10.53
CA SER A 30 -0.99 1.50 -10.60
C SER A 30 -1.47 0.66 -9.44
N VAL A 31 -2.76 0.72 -9.14
CA VAL A 31 -3.37 -0.16 -8.13
C VAL A 31 -3.19 -1.63 -8.54
N SER A 32 -3.29 -1.92 -9.84
CA SER A 32 -3.13 -3.30 -10.31
C SER A 32 -1.72 -3.84 -10.07
N ASP A 33 -0.72 -2.99 -9.92
CA ASP A 33 0.64 -3.43 -9.59
C ASP A 33 0.73 -4.02 -8.17
N LEU A 34 -0.24 -3.73 -7.31
CA LEU A 34 -0.31 -4.30 -5.97
C LEU A 34 -0.93 -5.69 -5.96
N LYS A 35 -1.63 -6.06 -7.04
CA LYS A 35 -2.37 -7.32 -7.08
C LYS A 35 -1.41 -8.50 -6.89
N ASP A 36 -1.76 -9.37 -5.94
CA ASP A 36 -1.02 -10.59 -5.62
C ASP A 36 0.44 -10.38 -5.19
N LYS A 37 0.81 -9.15 -4.82
CA LYS A 37 2.14 -8.88 -4.28
C LYS A 37 2.23 -9.29 -2.82
N SER A 38 3.46 -9.58 -2.36
CA SER A 38 3.71 -9.82 -0.95
C SER A 38 3.81 -8.49 -0.20
N PRO A 39 2.91 -8.22 0.77
CA PRO A 39 3.00 -7.00 1.56
C PRO A 39 4.34 -6.88 2.30
N GLU A 40 4.90 -7.99 2.76
CA GLU A 40 6.20 -8.02 3.45
C GLU A 40 7.32 -7.56 2.53
N ASP A 41 7.31 -8.02 1.27
CA ASP A 41 8.32 -7.60 0.30
C ASP A 41 8.21 -6.12 -0.02
N LEU A 42 6.99 -5.60 -0.15
CA LEU A 42 6.77 -4.17 -0.39
C LEU A 42 7.25 -3.34 0.79
N TYR A 43 6.95 -3.78 2.01
CA TYR A 43 7.41 -3.12 3.22
C TYR A 43 8.93 -3.09 3.28
N TRP A 44 9.58 -4.22 2.97
CA TRP A 44 11.04 -4.33 2.94
C TRP A 44 11.64 -3.35 1.92
N LYS A 45 11.06 -3.27 0.73
CA LYS A 45 11.52 -2.33 -0.31
C LYS A 45 11.44 -0.89 0.18
N LEU A 46 10.38 -0.54 0.89
CA LEU A 46 10.25 0.82 1.42
C LEU A 46 11.30 1.10 2.48
N CYS A 47 11.57 0.15 3.38
CA CYS A 47 12.63 0.29 4.37
C CYS A 47 13.98 0.52 3.69
N GLN A 48 14.28 -0.23 2.63
CA GLN A 48 15.51 -0.05 1.87
C GLN A 48 15.57 1.31 1.18
N TYR A 49 14.46 1.73 0.58
CA TYR A 49 14.40 3.02 -0.09
C TYR A 49 14.69 4.17 0.88
N GLN A 50 14.12 4.12 2.08
CA GLN A 50 14.28 5.16 3.08
C GLN A 50 15.56 5.02 3.91
N HIS A 51 16.29 3.93 3.74
CA HIS A 51 17.47 3.61 4.55
C HIS A 51 17.16 3.67 6.05
N ALA A 52 15.98 3.20 6.45
CA ALA A 52 15.49 3.31 7.81
C ALA A 52 14.49 2.19 8.10
N HIS A 53 14.29 1.92 9.39
CA HIS A 53 13.24 1.03 9.84
C HIS A 53 11.92 1.80 9.83
N VAL A 54 11.06 1.48 8.85
CA VAL A 54 9.76 2.11 8.72
C VAL A 54 8.81 1.54 9.78
N ASP A 55 7.93 2.39 10.33
CA ASP A 55 6.94 1.95 11.31
C ASP A 55 6.16 0.74 10.79
N ARG A 56 5.98 -0.26 11.66
CA ARG A 56 5.30 -1.50 11.27
C ARG A 56 3.84 -1.29 10.84
N CYS A 57 3.22 -0.19 11.25
CA CYS A 57 1.88 0.16 10.77
C CYS A 57 1.84 0.25 9.24
N MET A 58 2.95 0.62 8.61
CA MET A 58 3.03 0.67 7.15
C MET A 58 2.89 -0.72 6.53
N LEU A 59 3.40 -1.76 7.20
CA LEU A 59 3.17 -3.14 6.74
C LEU A 59 1.68 -3.47 6.73
N TYR A 60 0.95 -3.03 7.75
CA TYR A 60 -0.50 -3.27 7.83
C TYR A 60 -1.22 -2.54 6.70
N VAL A 61 -0.78 -1.33 6.38
CA VAL A 61 -1.31 -0.59 5.22
C VAL A 61 -1.04 -1.34 3.92
N PHE A 62 0.16 -1.90 3.75
CA PHE A 62 0.46 -2.71 2.56
C PHE A 62 -0.43 -3.94 2.48
N ARG A 63 -0.67 -4.63 3.61
CA ARG A 63 -1.57 -5.79 3.64
C ARG A 63 -2.97 -5.41 3.16
N CYS A 64 -3.49 -4.29 3.66
CA CYS A 64 -4.80 -3.77 3.27
C CYS A 64 -4.81 -3.39 1.78
N ALA A 65 -3.76 -2.73 1.31
CA ALA A 65 -3.67 -2.30 -0.08
C ALA A 65 -3.62 -3.48 -1.06
N VAL A 66 -2.85 -4.52 -0.73
CA VAL A 66 -2.78 -5.73 -1.55
C VAL A 66 -4.13 -6.43 -1.58
N TYR A 67 -4.80 -6.51 -0.43
CA TYR A 67 -6.15 -7.08 -0.38
C TYR A 67 -7.11 -6.30 -1.29
N TYR A 68 -7.07 -4.97 -1.20
CA TYR A 68 -7.93 -4.12 -2.03
C TYR A 68 -7.70 -4.38 -3.52
N ALA A 69 -6.44 -4.45 -3.93
CA ALA A 69 -6.08 -4.62 -5.34
C ALA A 69 -6.36 -6.03 -5.86
N SER A 70 -6.33 -7.02 -4.98
CA SER A 70 -6.42 -8.44 -5.36
C SER A 70 -7.86 -8.97 -5.43
N ASN A 71 -8.85 -8.16 -5.04
CA ASN A 71 -10.25 -8.59 -4.99
C ASN A 71 -11.15 -7.53 -5.60
N GLU A 72 -12.18 -7.96 -6.34
CA GLU A 72 -13.15 -7.04 -6.93
C GLU A 72 -14.17 -6.55 -5.90
N THR A 73 -14.53 -7.42 -4.96
CA THR A 73 -15.44 -7.07 -3.86
C THR A 73 -14.68 -7.16 -2.56
N HIS A 74 -15.07 -6.31 -1.60
CA HIS A 74 -14.32 -6.17 -0.36
C HIS A 74 -15.22 -6.27 0.86
N ASP A 75 -14.72 -6.98 1.88
CA ASP A 75 -15.28 -6.93 3.22
C ASP A 75 -14.93 -5.56 3.82
N PRO A 76 -15.92 -4.74 4.23
CA PRO A 76 -15.63 -3.43 4.80
C PRO A 76 -14.66 -3.47 5.99
N GLU A 77 -14.69 -4.53 6.79
CA GLU A 77 -13.79 -4.67 7.93
C GLU A 77 -12.36 -4.88 7.50
N LEU A 78 -12.13 -5.50 6.35
CA LEU A 78 -10.78 -5.72 5.82
C LEU A 78 -10.26 -4.53 5.05
N LEU A 79 -11.06 -3.49 4.86
CA LEU A 79 -10.60 -2.20 4.31
C LEU A 79 -10.06 -1.27 5.40
N LYS A 80 -10.13 -1.68 6.65
CA LYS A 80 -9.55 -0.95 7.77
C LYS A 80 -8.14 -1.51 8.00
N TRP A 81 -7.11 -0.71 7.70
CA TRP A 81 -5.73 -1.19 7.74
C TRP A 81 -5.33 -1.73 9.10
N TRP A 82 -5.90 -1.19 10.18
CA TRP A 82 -5.57 -1.63 11.55
C TRP A 82 -6.11 -3.03 11.87
N ASN A 83 -7.00 -3.58 11.05
CA ASN A 83 -7.45 -4.96 11.20
C ASN A 83 -6.45 -5.96 10.63
N TRP A 84 -5.37 -5.47 10.01
CA TRP A 84 -4.31 -6.30 9.45
C TRP A 84 -3.10 -6.43 10.38
N LYS A 85 -3.23 -5.95 11.61
CA LYS A 85 -2.18 -6.11 12.63
C LYS A 85 -1.86 -7.58 12.89
N ASP A 86 -0.61 -7.81 13.27
CA ASP A 86 -0.18 -9.13 13.71
C ASP A 86 -0.95 -9.62 14.93
#